data_e8eade2f3033dd69ae4cbeb02d0bb13e
#
_entry.id   e8eade2f3033dd69ae4cbeb02d0bb13e
#
_cell.length_a   1.000
_cell.length_b   1.000
_cell.length_c   1.000
_cell.angle_alpha   90.00
_cell.angle_beta   90.00
_cell.angle_gamma   90.00
#
_symmetry.space_group_name_H-M   'P 1'
#
loop_
_entity.id
_entity.type
_entity.pdbx_description
1 polymer ?
#
loop_
_entity_poly.entity_id
_entity_poly.type
_entity_poly.pdbx_seq_one_letter_code
_entity_poly.pdbx_strand_id
1 'polypeptide(L)'
;CQDPRGGGHFSGRLTLPIVAAGVVAKKMLADATMLDDAPVTAVQARIVELGGIASCCHSEGGEGVSDGQILQCIQNDNGSEANNENWQAVIDQAIKEGDSLGAIIECTVPDIDPGYGEPFWDSVESLVAHAVFAIPGVRGIEFGDGFQAARMKGSEHNDPIGEDGRPVKNGAGGANGGITNGAPLTFRVAFKPTSSIRKAQQTFN
;
A
#
# COMPACT_ATOMS: atom_id res chain seq x y z
N CYS A 1 -29.13 -6.05 -13.18
CA CYS A 1 -28.96 -5.72 -14.60
C CYS A 1 -27.69 -4.93 -14.77
N GLN A 2 -26.74 -5.48 -15.53
CA GLN A 2 -25.46 -4.84 -15.79
C GLN A 2 -25.58 -3.94 -17.03
N ASP A 3 -25.09 -2.71 -16.96
CA ASP A 3 -25.02 -1.84 -18.14
C ASP A 3 -23.96 -2.42 -19.10
N PRO A 4 -24.32 -2.83 -20.31
CA PRO A 4 -23.38 -3.44 -21.26
C PRO A 4 -22.32 -2.45 -21.75
N ARG A 5 -22.48 -1.15 -21.48
CA ARG A 5 -21.61 -0.06 -21.95
C ARG A 5 -20.48 0.28 -20.98
N GLY A 6 -20.39 -0.33 -19.80
CA GLY A 6 -19.28 -0.02 -18.92
C GLY A 6 -19.42 -0.36 -17.46
N GLY A 7 -19.72 -1.57 -17.09
CA GLY A 7 -19.55 -2.09 -15.73
C GLY A 7 -20.36 -1.44 -14.60
N GLY A 8 -21.02 -0.31 -14.82
CA GLY A 8 -21.85 0.36 -13.82
C GLY A 8 -21.13 0.53 -12.48
N HIS A 9 -21.74 0.08 -11.39
CA HIS A 9 -21.17 0.11 -10.03
C HIS A 9 -19.97 -0.84 -9.80
N PHE A 10 -19.68 -1.72 -10.75
CA PHE A 10 -18.47 -2.55 -10.75
C PHE A 10 -17.28 -1.90 -11.47
N SER A 11 -17.46 -0.70 -12.03
CA SER A 11 -16.41 -0.01 -12.77
C SER A 11 -15.41 0.66 -11.84
N GLY A 12 -14.11 0.55 -12.16
CA GLY A 12 -13.05 1.32 -11.51
C GLY A 12 -13.21 2.83 -11.60
N ARG A 13 -14.07 3.35 -12.50
CA ARG A 13 -14.41 4.78 -12.59
C ARG A 13 -14.97 5.36 -11.29
N LEU A 14 -15.60 4.53 -10.45
CA LEU A 14 -16.14 4.96 -9.16
C LEU A 14 -15.06 5.37 -8.16
N THR A 15 -13.79 5.07 -8.42
CA THR A 15 -12.69 5.56 -7.60
C THR A 15 -12.40 7.05 -7.79
N LEU A 16 -12.83 7.66 -8.90
CA LEU A 16 -12.57 9.07 -9.18
C LEU A 16 -13.09 10.02 -8.07
N PRO A 17 -14.33 9.89 -7.57
CA PRO A 17 -14.79 10.69 -6.43
C PRO A 17 -13.98 10.41 -5.14
N ILE A 18 -13.53 9.18 -4.92
CA ILE A 18 -12.70 8.82 -3.76
C ILE A 18 -11.34 9.52 -3.84
N VAL A 19 -10.71 9.56 -5.01
CA VAL A 19 -9.44 10.28 -5.23
C VAL A 19 -9.64 11.78 -4.99
N ALA A 20 -10.72 12.36 -5.51
CA ALA A 20 -11.04 13.77 -5.28
C ALA A 20 -11.26 14.08 -3.78
N ALA A 21 -12.00 13.21 -3.08
CA ALA A 21 -12.18 13.33 -1.62
C ALA A 21 -10.84 13.21 -0.87
N GLY A 22 -9.95 12.31 -1.29
CA GLY A 22 -8.60 12.16 -0.73
C GLY A 22 -7.75 13.42 -0.88
N VAL A 23 -7.86 14.14 -2.01
CA VAL A 23 -7.17 15.42 -2.20
C VAL A 23 -7.69 16.48 -1.22
N VAL A 24 -9.01 16.52 -1.02
CA VAL A 24 -9.62 17.45 -0.05
C VAL A 24 -9.18 17.10 1.38
N ALA A 25 -9.22 15.80 1.74
CA ALA A 25 -8.80 15.35 3.06
C ALA A 25 -7.33 15.69 3.35
N LYS A 26 -6.43 15.47 2.38
CA LYS A 26 -5.01 15.88 2.51
C LYS A 26 -4.84 17.36 2.75
N LYS A 27 -5.61 18.21 2.06
CA LYS A 27 -5.57 19.66 2.29
C LYS A 27 -6.10 20.04 3.67
N MET A 28 -7.20 19.43 4.10
CA MET A 28 -7.76 19.68 5.44
C MET A 28 -6.78 19.27 6.55
N LEU A 29 -6.10 18.14 6.39
CA LEU A 29 -5.05 17.71 7.32
C LEU A 29 -3.88 18.70 7.35
N ALA A 30 -3.42 19.16 6.18
CA ALA A 30 -2.36 20.15 6.09
C ALA A 30 -2.75 21.48 6.76
N ASP A 31 -3.99 21.94 6.54
CA ASP A 31 -4.50 23.17 7.16
C ASP A 31 -4.65 23.01 8.69
N ALA A 32 -5.09 21.85 9.17
CA ALA A 32 -5.22 21.55 10.59
C ALA A 32 -3.85 21.52 11.30
N THR A 33 -2.84 20.93 10.68
CA THR A 33 -1.48 20.85 11.23
C THR A 33 -0.77 22.21 11.24
N MET A 34 -1.12 23.13 10.35
CA MET A 34 -0.61 24.50 10.35
C MET A 34 -1.05 25.30 11.59
N LEU A 35 -2.16 24.89 12.24
CA LEU A 35 -2.66 25.54 13.44
C LEU A 35 -1.92 25.11 14.73
N ASP A 36 -1.30 23.93 14.72
CA ASP A 36 -0.72 23.28 15.89
C ASP A 36 0.80 23.07 15.79
N ASP A 37 1.50 23.66 14.80
CA ASP A 37 2.92 23.40 14.48
C ASP A 37 3.27 21.89 14.32
N ALA A 38 2.27 21.05 14.07
CA ALA A 38 2.47 19.62 13.86
C ALA A 38 2.95 19.32 12.43
N PRO A 39 3.81 18.32 12.22
CA PRO A 39 4.25 17.96 10.88
C PRO A 39 3.07 17.50 10.01
N VAL A 40 3.06 17.94 8.76
CA VAL A 40 2.03 17.53 7.78
C VAL A 40 2.19 16.05 7.51
N THR A 41 1.23 15.25 7.94
CA THR A 41 1.20 13.81 7.67
C THR A 41 0.99 13.56 6.17
N ALA A 42 2.05 13.20 5.47
CA ALA A 42 2.03 12.92 4.04
C ALA A 42 1.82 11.43 3.79
N VAL A 43 0.65 11.03 3.27
CA VAL A 43 0.44 9.66 2.79
C VAL A 43 1.15 9.49 1.46
N GLN A 44 2.09 8.54 1.41
CA GLN A 44 2.86 8.17 0.24
C GLN A 44 2.41 6.81 -0.28
N ALA A 45 2.41 6.62 -1.60
CA ALA A 45 2.08 5.34 -2.21
C ALA A 45 2.97 5.10 -3.44
N ARG A 46 3.47 3.87 -3.57
CA ARG A 46 4.30 3.46 -4.70
C ARG A 46 3.95 2.04 -5.16
N ILE A 47 4.17 1.75 -6.42
CA ILE A 47 4.08 0.37 -6.92
C ILE A 47 5.37 -0.36 -6.51
N VAL A 48 5.22 -1.51 -5.85
CA VAL A 48 6.36 -2.35 -5.43
C VAL A 48 6.44 -3.66 -6.21
N GLU A 49 5.33 -4.06 -6.84
CA GLU A 49 5.31 -5.22 -7.73
C GLU A 49 4.30 -4.98 -8.86
N LEU A 50 4.65 -5.35 -10.09
CA LEU A 50 3.78 -5.28 -11.25
C LEU A 50 3.90 -6.57 -12.08
N GLY A 51 2.77 -7.26 -12.29
CA GLY A 51 2.74 -8.49 -13.08
C GLY A 51 3.63 -9.60 -12.55
N GLY A 52 3.89 -9.65 -11.23
CA GLY A 52 4.78 -10.61 -10.58
C GLY A 52 6.26 -10.21 -10.59
N ILE A 53 6.59 -9.01 -11.11
CA ILE A 53 7.96 -8.48 -11.09
C ILE A 53 8.05 -7.43 -9.98
N ALA A 54 8.81 -7.76 -8.93
CA ALA A 54 9.09 -6.83 -7.85
C ALA A 54 10.00 -5.67 -8.29
N SER A 55 9.86 -4.53 -7.65
CA SER A 55 10.79 -3.43 -7.83
C SER A 55 12.16 -3.79 -7.24
N CYS A 56 13.25 -3.32 -7.84
CA CYS A 56 14.61 -3.63 -7.38
C CYS A 56 14.93 -3.10 -5.97
N CYS A 57 14.08 -2.26 -5.40
CA CYS A 57 14.21 -1.77 -4.03
C CYS A 57 13.66 -2.76 -2.98
N HIS A 58 13.09 -3.90 -3.41
CA HIS A 58 12.67 -4.99 -2.54
C HIS A 58 13.69 -6.13 -2.64
N SER A 59 14.76 -6.07 -1.86
CA SER A 59 15.59 -7.24 -1.62
C SER A 59 14.82 -8.22 -0.74
N GLU A 60 14.28 -9.28 -1.34
CA GLU A 60 13.90 -10.48 -0.61
C GLU A 60 15.18 -11.05 0.00
N GLY A 61 15.39 -10.85 1.28
CA GLY A 61 16.51 -11.47 2.00
C GLY A 61 16.92 -10.71 3.24
N GLY A 62 16.33 -10.99 4.36
CA GLY A 62 16.91 -11.24 5.68
C GLY A 62 17.86 -10.23 6.31
N GLU A 63 18.18 -9.12 5.72
CA GLU A 63 18.89 -8.03 6.38
C GLU A 63 18.01 -6.77 6.27
N GLY A 64 17.56 -6.29 7.43
CA GLY A 64 16.66 -5.16 7.52
C GLY A 64 17.19 -3.98 6.70
N VAL A 65 16.38 -3.54 5.74
CA VAL A 65 16.63 -2.29 5.02
C VAL A 65 16.57 -1.19 6.06
N SER A 66 17.68 -0.51 6.31
CA SER A 66 17.72 0.59 7.28
C SER A 66 16.77 1.72 6.84
N ASP A 67 16.16 2.41 7.81
CA ASP A 67 15.26 3.55 7.56
C ASP A 67 15.86 4.57 6.58
N GLY A 68 17.18 4.74 6.57
CA GLY A 68 17.92 5.57 5.62
C GLY A 68 17.82 5.09 4.16
N GLN A 69 17.72 3.78 3.92
CA GLN A 69 17.56 3.23 2.57
C GLN A 69 16.10 3.33 2.09
N ILE A 70 15.14 3.15 2.98
CA ILE A 70 13.72 3.37 2.67
C ILE A 70 13.47 4.84 2.34
N LEU A 71 13.99 5.76 3.15
CA LEU A 71 13.91 7.20 2.89
C LEU A 71 14.64 7.60 1.60
N GLN A 72 15.76 6.97 1.28
CA GLN A 72 16.49 7.23 0.05
C GLN A 72 15.77 6.71 -1.20
N CYS A 73 15.06 5.56 -1.10
CA CYS A 73 14.16 5.07 -2.15
C CYS A 73 12.92 5.96 -2.32
N ILE A 74 12.39 6.52 -1.23
CA ILE A 74 11.25 7.45 -1.25
C ILE A 74 11.65 8.81 -1.83
N GLN A 75 12.86 9.30 -1.54
CA GLN A 75 13.37 10.58 -2.04
C GLN A 75 13.80 10.53 -3.51
N ASN A 76 14.21 9.35 -3.99
CA ASN A 76 14.47 9.11 -5.41
C ASN A 76 13.16 8.67 -6.10
N ASP A 77 12.20 9.58 -6.21
CA ASP A 77 10.92 9.42 -6.94
C ASP A 77 11.13 9.19 -8.46
N ASN A 78 12.37 9.20 -8.90
CA ASN A 78 12.82 8.66 -10.16
C ASN A 78 13.12 7.17 -9.94
N GLY A 79 12.06 6.33 -10.05
CA GLY A 79 12.22 4.87 -10.09
C GLY A 79 13.44 4.54 -10.97
N SER A 80 14.38 3.75 -10.44
CA SER A 80 15.62 3.47 -11.17
C SER A 80 15.25 3.05 -12.59
N GLU A 81 15.96 3.55 -13.60
CA GLU A 81 15.69 3.28 -15.01
C GLU A 81 15.51 1.77 -15.29
N ALA A 82 16.24 0.92 -14.57
CA ALA A 82 16.16 -0.53 -14.65
C ALA A 82 14.78 -1.12 -14.26
N ASN A 83 14.06 -0.52 -13.29
CA ASN A 83 12.69 -0.97 -12.95
C ASN A 83 11.70 -0.59 -14.04
N ASN A 84 11.85 0.61 -14.60
CA ASN A 84 10.99 1.08 -15.65
C ASN A 84 11.10 0.22 -16.92
N GLU A 85 12.30 -0.24 -17.27
CA GLU A 85 12.50 -1.11 -18.44
C GLU A 85 11.85 -2.49 -18.24
N ASN A 86 12.02 -3.11 -17.08
CA ASN A 86 11.42 -4.42 -16.78
C ASN A 86 9.88 -4.36 -16.76
N TRP A 87 9.32 -3.35 -16.11
CA TRP A 87 7.87 -3.16 -16.05
C TRP A 87 7.30 -2.79 -17.42
N GLN A 88 7.99 -1.94 -18.18
CA GLN A 88 7.57 -1.59 -19.53
C GLN A 88 7.49 -2.83 -20.44
N ALA A 89 8.48 -3.72 -20.37
CA ALA A 89 8.47 -4.95 -21.14
C ALA A 89 7.26 -5.85 -20.81
N VAL A 90 6.90 -5.98 -19.53
CA VAL A 90 5.73 -6.77 -19.09
C VAL A 90 4.43 -6.10 -19.50
N ILE A 91 4.34 -4.78 -19.42
CA ILE A 91 3.18 -4.00 -19.89
C ILE A 91 3.01 -4.20 -21.40
N ASP A 92 4.08 -4.05 -22.17
CA ASP A 92 4.04 -4.20 -23.63
C ASP A 92 3.64 -5.62 -24.04
N GLN A 93 4.10 -6.62 -23.29
CA GLN A 93 3.69 -8.00 -23.53
C GLN A 93 2.19 -8.20 -23.25
N ALA A 94 1.69 -7.69 -22.10
CA ALA A 94 0.26 -7.78 -21.78
C ALA A 94 -0.62 -7.06 -22.81
N ILE A 95 -0.17 -5.90 -23.31
CA ILE A 95 -0.85 -5.17 -24.39
C ILE A 95 -0.92 -6.00 -25.67
N LYS A 96 0.21 -6.60 -26.09
CA LYS A 96 0.27 -7.46 -27.30
C LYS A 96 -0.65 -8.67 -27.17
N GLU A 97 -0.73 -9.25 -25.99
CA GLU A 97 -1.59 -10.41 -25.69
C GLU A 97 -3.06 -10.04 -25.50
N GLY A 98 -3.39 -8.77 -25.36
CA GLY A 98 -4.74 -8.31 -25.04
C GLY A 98 -5.19 -8.70 -23.61
N ASP A 99 -4.24 -8.78 -22.71
CA ASP A 99 -4.42 -9.17 -21.30
C ASP A 99 -4.27 -7.97 -20.35
N SER A 100 -4.30 -8.22 -19.03
CA SER A 100 -4.13 -7.24 -17.98
C SER A 100 -3.21 -7.75 -16.88
N LEU A 101 -2.64 -6.84 -16.11
CA LEU A 101 -1.69 -7.13 -15.02
C LEU A 101 -2.29 -6.74 -13.67
N GLY A 102 -1.91 -7.48 -12.64
CA GLY A 102 -2.09 -7.12 -11.25
C GLY A 102 -0.88 -6.34 -10.73
N ALA A 103 -1.04 -5.73 -9.56
CA ALA A 103 0.02 -4.96 -8.92
C ALA A 103 -0.06 -5.04 -7.41
N ILE A 104 1.06 -4.82 -6.73
CA ILE A 104 1.11 -4.52 -5.30
C ILE A 104 1.53 -3.07 -5.14
N ILE A 105 0.77 -2.33 -4.33
CA ILE A 105 1.04 -0.94 -3.99
C ILE A 105 1.38 -0.90 -2.50
N GLU A 106 2.52 -0.31 -2.16
CA GLU A 106 2.91 -0.01 -0.80
C GLU A 106 2.50 1.42 -0.45
N CYS A 107 1.88 1.56 0.72
CA CYS A 107 1.48 2.84 1.28
C CYS A 107 2.23 3.06 2.59
N THR A 108 2.75 4.26 2.78
CA THR A 108 3.45 4.67 4.00
C THR A 108 2.93 6.01 4.49
N VAL A 109 2.68 6.08 5.81
CA VAL A 109 2.37 7.30 6.54
C VAL A 109 3.52 7.53 7.51
N PRO A 110 4.53 8.37 7.17
CA PRO A 110 5.79 8.43 7.90
C PRO A 110 5.64 9.06 9.30
N ASP A 111 4.83 10.10 9.42
CA ASP A 111 4.74 10.91 10.63
C ASP A 111 3.34 10.76 11.25
N ILE A 112 3.07 9.58 11.80
CA ILE A 112 1.82 9.31 12.52
C ILE A 112 2.10 9.27 14.02
N ASP A 113 1.31 10.03 14.79
CA ASP A 113 1.42 9.99 16.23
C ASP A 113 1.01 8.64 16.80
N PRO A 114 1.61 8.20 17.90
CA PRO A 114 1.14 7.03 18.65
C PRO A 114 -0.23 7.29 19.27
N GLY A 115 -1.06 6.24 19.34
CA GLY A 115 -2.32 6.29 20.07
C GLY A 115 -3.59 6.31 19.20
N TYR A 116 -3.48 6.31 17.87
CA TYR A 116 -4.64 6.15 16.99
C TYR A 116 -5.06 4.69 16.89
N GLY A 117 -6.36 4.45 16.95
CA GLY A 117 -7.00 3.14 16.88
C GLY A 117 -7.66 2.71 18.18
N GLU A 118 -8.71 1.91 18.07
CA GLU A 118 -9.47 1.35 19.19
C GLU A 118 -9.60 -0.17 19.03
N PRO A 119 -8.90 -0.97 19.87
CA PRO A 119 -9.13 -2.41 19.86
C PRO A 119 -10.57 -2.71 20.37
N PHE A 120 -11.25 -3.70 19.81
CA PHE A 120 -10.83 -4.70 18.81
C PHE A 120 -11.26 -4.36 17.38
N TRP A 121 -12.49 -3.86 17.20
CA TRP A 121 -13.14 -3.68 15.90
C TRP A 121 -12.64 -2.47 15.14
N ASP A 122 -12.30 -1.42 15.87
CA ASP A 122 -11.84 -0.14 15.33
C ASP A 122 -10.32 0.03 15.48
N SER A 123 -9.57 -1.08 15.43
CA SER A 123 -8.13 -1.03 15.30
C SER A 123 -7.72 -0.26 14.04
N VAL A 124 -6.56 0.37 14.05
CA VAL A 124 -6.06 1.12 12.89
C VAL A 124 -6.00 0.25 11.65
N GLU A 125 -5.59 -1.02 11.80
CA GLU A 125 -5.55 -1.97 10.69
C GLU A 125 -6.95 -2.28 10.16
N SER A 126 -7.94 -2.44 11.05
CA SER A 126 -9.33 -2.70 10.65
C SER A 126 -9.93 -1.54 9.88
N LEU A 127 -9.72 -0.30 10.35
CA LEU A 127 -10.24 0.91 9.71
C LEU A 127 -9.59 1.14 8.34
N VAL A 128 -8.27 0.99 8.26
CA VAL A 128 -7.53 1.12 6.99
C VAL A 128 -7.96 0.02 6.02
N ALA A 129 -8.04 -1.23 6.47
CA ALA A 129 -8.48 -2.35 5.62
C ALA A 129 -9.91 -2.14 5.12
N HIS A 130 -10.83 -1.71 5.99
CA HIS A 130 -12.21 -1.39 5.59
C HIS A 130 -12.26 -0.34 4.48
N ALA A 131 -11.51 0.75 4.62
CA ALA A 131 -11.45 1.81 3.63
C ALA A 131 -10.81 1.34 2.30
N VAL A 132 -9.72 0.56 2.39
CA VAL A 132 -8.97 0.07 1.23
C VAL A 132 -9.79 -0.95 0.44
N PHE A 133 -10.53 -1.85 1.10
CA PHE A 133 -11.41 -2.79 0.40
C PHE A 133 -12.63 -2.14 -0.27
N ALA A 134 -12.95 -0.89 0.02
CA ALA A 134 -13.92 -0.12 -0.75
C ALA A 134 -13.43 0.23 -2.16
N ILE A 135 -12.12 0.12 -2.42
CA ILE A 135 -11.53 0.39 -3.73
C ILE A 135 -11.74 -0.82 -4.65
N PRO A 136 -12.40 -0.67 -5.81
CA PRO A 136 -12.60 -1.76 -6.75
C PRO A 136 -11.26 -2.35 -7.24
N GLY A 137 -11.17 -3.68 -7.23
CA GLY A 137 -9.96 -4.38 -7.67
C GLY A 137 -9.02 -4.80 -6.55
N VAL A 138 -9.15 -4.24 -5.36
CA VAL A 138 -8.40 -4.70 -4.19
C VAL A 138 -8.79 -6.13 -3.82
N ARG A 139 -7.77 -6.96 -3.49
CA ARG A 139 -7.92 -8.36 -3.13
C ARG A 139 -7.20 -8.76 -1.85
N GLY A 140 -6.30 -7.92 -1.37
CA GLY A 140 -5.58 -8.18 -0.14
C GLY A 140 -4.96 -6.92 0.41
N ILE A 141 -4.70 -6.94 1.70
CA ILE A 141 -3.92 -5.96 2.42
C ILE A 141 -3.07 -6.70 3.45
N GLU A 142 -1.87 -6.22 3.68
CA GLU A 142 -1.00 -6.68 4.75
C GLU A 142 -0.26 -5.50 5.36
N PHE A 143 0.05 -5.58 6.65
CA PHE A 143 0.75 -4.54 7.41
C PHE A 143 2.14 -5.02 7.81
N GLY A 144 3.15 -4.16 7.70
CA GLY A 144 4.53 -4.48 8.05
C GLY A 144 5.05 -5.74 7.36
N ASP A 145 5.55 -6.71 8.14
CA ASP A 145 6.02 -8.01 7.64
C ASP A 145 4.90 -8.85 6.99
N GLY A 146 3.62 -8.52 7.25
CA GLY A 146 2.46 -9.13 6.62
C GLY A 146 2.47 -10.66 6.71
N PHE A 147 2.31 -11.35 5.57
CA PHE A 147 2.33 -12.81 5.50
C PHE A 147 3.69 -13.44 5.82
N GLN A 148 4.79 -12.67 5.76
CA GLN A 148 6.11 -13.17 6.18
C GLN A 148 6.16 -13.40 7.69
N ALA A 149 5.46 -12.64 8.50
CA ALA A 149 5.38 -12.83 9.95
C ALA A 149 4.96 -14.25 10.33
N ALA A 150 4.10 -14.90 9.53
CA ALA A 150 3.69 -16.29 9.75
C ALA A 150 4.81 -17.34 9.58
N ARG A 151 5.94 -16.95 8.98
CA ARG A 151 7.11 -17.79 8.74
C ARG A 151 8.26 -17.50 9.70
N MET A 152 8.14 -16.41 10.47
CA MET A 152 9.14 -15.92 11.42
C MET A 152 8.93 -16.54 12.81
N LYS A 153 9.99 -16.61 13.58
CA LYS A 153 9.89 -16.84 15.03
C LYS A 153 9.52 -15.53 15.72
N GLY A 154 8.91 -15.61 16.91
CA GLY A 154 8.56 -14.43 17.67
C GLY A 154 9.74 -13.49 17.93
N SER A 155 10.92 -14.05 18.21
CA SER A 155 12.15 -13.25 18.41
C SER A 155 12.65 -12.55 17.15
N GLU A 156 12.28 -13.03 15.96
CA GLU A 156 12.63 -12.43 14.67
C GLU A 156 11.63 -11.35 14.27
N HIS A 157 10.34 -11.59 14.57
CA HIS A 157 9.27 -10.65 14.24
C HIS A 157 9.17 -9.49 15.24
N ASN A 158 9.47 -9.70 16.53
CA ASN A 158 9.40 -8.64 17.52
C ASN A 158 10.27 -7.45 17.15
N ASP A 159 9.70 -6.27 17.31
CA ASP A 159 10.39 -4.99 17.09
C ASP A 159 11.06 -4.54 18.38
N PRO A 160 12.41 -4.51 18.47
CA PRO A 160 13.10 -3.93 19.61
C PRO A 160 12.76 -2.46 19.77
N ILE A 161 12.64 -2.00 21.00
CA ILE A 161 12.37 -0.59 21.31
C ILE A 161 13.69 0.13 21.54
N GLY A 162 13.89 1.25 20.84
CA GLY A 162 15.06 2.11 20.96
C GLY A 162 15.02 2.98 22.24
N GLU A 163 16.09 3.71 22.46
CA GLU A 163 16.21 4.64 23.61
C GLU A 163 15.20 5.79 23.55
N ASP A 164 14.73 6.12 22.35
CA ASP A 164 13.69 7.12 22.08
C ASP A 164 12.25 6.60 22.31
N GLY A 165 12.11 5.33 22.70
CA GLY A 165 10.82 4.68 22.92
C GLY A 165 10.11 4.23 21.63
N ARG A 166 10.75 4.36 20.46
CA ARG A 166 10.21 3.92 19.17
C ARG A 166 10.77 2.55 18.76
N PRO A 167 10.04 1.79 17.96
CA PRO A 167 10.57 0.55 17.38
C PRO A 167 11.80 0.84 16.48
N VAL A 168 12.86 0.07 16.67
CA VAL A 168 14.09 0.13 15.83
C VAL A 168 13.86 -0.52 14.47
N LYS A 169 13.03 -1.56 14.45
CA LYS A 169 12.53 -2.27 13.28
C LYS A 169 11.02 -2.04 13.20
N ASN A 170 10.45 -2.02 12.02
CA ASN A 170 9.01 -1.78 11.81
C ASN A 170 8.29 -3.02 11.25
N GLY A 171 8.57 -4.19 11.80
CA GLY A 171 7.93 -5.45 11.39
C GLY A 171 6.42 -5.46 11.65
N ALA A 172 5.97 -4.75 12.67
CA ALA A 172 4.54 -4.57 12.96
C ALA A 172 3.84 -3.59 11.99
N GLY A 173 4.60 -2.82 11.18
CA GLY A 173 4.03 -1.86 10.23
C GLY A 173 3.43 -0.62 10.87
N GLY A 174 3.94 -0.18 12.01
CA GLY A 174 3.51 1.06 12.69
C GLY A 174 2.34 0.90 13.64
N ALA A 175 1.86 -0.34 13.87
CA ALA A 175 0.73 -0.60 14.77
C ALA A 175 0.99 -1.83 15.65
N ASN A 176 0.70 -1.71 16.95
CA ASN A 176 0.74 -2.79 17.90
C ASN A 176 -0.56 -2.86 18.69
N GLY A 177 -1.17 -4.04 18.75
CA GLY A 177 -2.43 -4.23 19.47
C GLY A 177 -3.59 -3.38 18.94
N GLY A 178 -3.55 -2.99 17.67
CA GLY A 178 -4.59 -2.17 17.03
C GLY A 178 -4.38 -0.67 17.15
N ILE A 179 -3.26 -0.22 17.72
CA ILE A 179 -2.98 1.19 18.02
C ILE A 179 -1.65 1.57 17.37
N THR A 180 -1.58 2.77 16.77
CA THR A 180 -0.33 3.30 16.22
C THR A 180 0.74 3.45 17.31
N ASN A 181 1.99 3.12 16.96
CA ASN A 181 3.11 3.08 17.91
C ASN A 181 4.16 4.18 17.68
N GLY A 182 3.89 5.13 16.76
CA GLY A 182 4.79 6.23 16.42
C GLY A 182 5.86 5.88 15.37
N ALA A 183 5.96 4.61 14.96
CA ALA A 183 6.70 4.25 13.75
C ALA A 183 5.85 4.53 12.49
N PRO A 184 6.43 4.63 11.30
CA PRO A 184 5.67 4.81 10.07
C PRO A 184 4.60 3.72 9.90
N LEU A 185 3.36 4.12 9.65
CA LEU A 185 2.31 3.16 9.31
C LEU A 185 2.52 2.69 7.87
N THR A 186 2.88 1.41 7.71
CA THR A 186 3.23 0.84 6.41
C THR A 186 2.35 -0.38 6.12
N PHE A 187 1.74 -0.38 4.95
CA PHE A 187 0.91 -1.49 4.48
C PHE A 187 1.00 -1.66 2.97
N ARG A 188 0.77 -2.89 2.50
CA ARG A 188 0.77 -3.24 1.08
C ARG A 188 -0.61 -3.71 0.65
N VAL A 189 -1.01 -3.31 -0.55
CA VAL A 189 -2.35 -3.56 -1.12
C VAL A 189 -2.21 -4.30 -2.43
N ALA A 190 -2.82 -5.47 -2.53
CA ALA A 190 -2.84 -6.27 -3.74
C ALA A 190 -4.04 -5.90 -4.63
N PHE A 191 -3.75 -5.49 -5.85
CA PHE A 191 -4.72 -5.23 -6.91
C PHE A 191 -4.76 -6.38 -7.90
N LYS A 192 -5.93 -6.95 -8.12
CA LYS A 192 -6.11 -7.96 -9.17
C LYS A 192 -6.02 -7.35 -10.57
N PRO A 193 -5.66 -8.13 -11.59
CA PRO A 193 -5.82 -7.73 -12.98
C PRO A 193 -7.28 -7.37 -13.29
N THR A 194 -7.51 -6.45 -14.22
CA THR A 194 -8.86 -6.16 -14.70
C THR A 194 -9.43 -7.38 -15.43
N SER A 195 -10.71 -7.68 -15.16
CA SER A 195 -11.37 -8.84 -15.79
C SER A 195 -11.80 -8.58 -17.23
N SER A 196 -11.91 -7.31 -17.64
CA SER A 196 -12.27 -6.92 -19.03
C SER A 196 -11.03 -6.92 -19.89
N ILE A 197 -10.76 -8.06 -20.55
CA ILE A 197 -9.62 -8.28 -21.44
C ILE A 197 -10.10 -8.62 -22.85
N ARG A 198 -9.19 -8.56 -23.83
CA ARG A 198 -9.51 -8.89 -25.23
C ARG A 198 -9.45 -10.38 -25.56
N LYS A 199 -9.02 -11.22 -24.61
CA LYS A 199 -9.00 -12.67 -24.76
C LYS A 199 -10.41 -13.25 -24.61
N ALA A 200 -10.73 -14.25 -25.40
CA ALA A 200 -11.99 -14.99 -25.25
C ALA A 200 -12.04 -15.67 -23.88
N GLN A 201 -13.17 -15.51 -23.20
CA GLN A 201 -13.41 -16.08 -21.87
C GLN A 201 -14.68 -16.91 -21.89
N GLN A 202 -14.67 -18.02 -21.16
CA GLN A 202 -15.88 -18.80 -20.94
C GLN A 202 -16.72 -18.11 -19.88
N THR A 203 -17.88 -17.63 -20.26
CA THR A 203 -18.85 -17.02 -19.37
C THR A 203 -20.24 -17.65 -19.58
N PHE A 204 -21.12 -17.50 -18.61
CA PHE A 204 -22.53 -17.82 -18.78
C PHE A 204 -23.22 -16.66 -19.52
N ASN A 205 -23.94 -16.98 -20.57
CA ASN A 205 -24.91 -16.10 -21.23
C ASN A 205 -26.31 -16.36 -20.69
#